data_85584b4671e59ba52ce9d0c204975fe8
#
_entry.id   85584b4671e59ba52ce9d0c204975fe8
#
_cell.length_a   1.000
_cell.length_b   1.000
_cell.length_c   1.000
_cell.angle_alpha   90.00
_cell.angle_beta   90.00
_cell.angle_gamma   90.00
#
_symmetry.space_group_name_H-M   'P 1'
#
loop_
_entity.id
_entity.type
_entity.pdbx_description
1 polymer ?
#
loop_
_entity_poly.entity_id
_entity_poly.type
_entity_poly.pdbx_seq_one_letter_code
_entity_poly.pdbx_strand_id
1 'polypeptide(L)'
;MNYKNYLNIFFSIIVIFLLIFLIHSSLIDKFIWKGEYLFGDLKAPINWLKCNYLGFDLYKESIKNCPNFDGTSFTYGHIFLIIPFNNILEIFYINYLPYLIIITFVFSVILIINPKTKFEYMVVLLCIFNPSTILLIERMNLDIFFFLISIFITFNQFYFLNWFIIYFAAFIKIYPAILSINIFIENKNRTMKKNIFIILFLFIIFLFYLFFHFNEYLFLLENQGAAKAGYHFLFSLNTFPKIFKYIFDFNYMLLILFFYLMFFLLTIFFYNKLKNSFSKFVIDIHCYKTKLFILGAYVSFVCYVIYSNYFYREVYMILTLPYLLSLFNLRNDNLLKYLLNLIVLKYLFLYLYSYINVHDGIIHVDGIRYFSNKFLLAISIKGLIDFILMSFLGSLLFLNTIGFFNEFNRTKLSN
;
A
#
# COMPACT_ATOMS: atom_id res chain seq x y z
N MET A 1 18.78 16.15 23.67
CA MET A 1 18.54 15.51 22.35
C MET A 1 19.82 14.80 21.93
N ASN A 2 19.79 13.53 21.55
CA ASN A 2 21.01 12.75 21.27
C ASN A 2 21.54 13.10 19.87
N TYR A 3 22.87 13.15 19.64
CA TYR A 3 23.51 13.47 18.35
C TYR A 3 22.88 12.73 17.16
N LYS A 4 22.48 11.47 17.35
CA LYS A 4 21.81 10.66 16.32
C LYS A 4 20.46 11.24 15.86
N ASN A 5 19.72 11.91 16.74
CA ASN A 5 18.45 12.53 16.36
C ASN A 5 18.68 13.74 15.45
N TYR A 6 19.75 14.51 15.67
CA TYR A 6 20.12 15.61 14.76
C TYR A 6 20.53 15.09 13.38
N LEU A 7 21.27 13.97 13.34
CA LEU A 7 21.65 13.34 12.07
C LEU A 7 20.43 12.88 11.28
N ASN A 8 19.44 12.26 11.93
CA ASN A 8 18.20 11.82 11.26
C ASN A 8 17.36 13.00 10.78
N ILE A 9 17.29 14.11 11.53
CA ILE A 9 16.60 15.34 11.11
C ILE A 9 17.30 15.94 9.89
N PHE A 10 18.62 16.10 9.94
CA PHE A 10 19.41 16.63 8.82
C PHE A 10 19.27 15.75 7.57
N PHE A 11 19.35 14.44 7.73
CA PHE A 11 19.12 13.49 6.68
C PHE A 11 17.71 13.61 6.07
N SER A 12 16.67 13.78 6.91
CA SER A 12 15.30 14.01 6.45
C SER A 12 15.20 15.26 5.56
N ILE A 13 15.81 16.35 5.96
CA ILE A 13 15.79 17.63 5.21
C ILE A 13 16.43 17.42 3.82
N ILE A 14 17.59 16.75 3.76
CA ILE A 14 18.26 16.45 2.49
C ILE A 14 17.38 15.58 1.59
N VAL A 15 16.79 14.51 2.15
CA VAL A 15 15.93 13.59 1.40
C VAL A 15 14.69 14.31 0.86
N ILE A 16 14.05 15.18 1.66
CA ILE A 16 12.89 15.97 1.21
C ILE A 16 13.29 16.88 0.06
N PHE A 17 14.40 17.61 0.19
CA PHE A 17 14.87 18.51 -0.86
C PHE A 17 15.16 17.76 -2.16
N LEU A 18 15.87 16.63 -2.09
CA LEU A 18 16.19 15.78 -3.24
C LEU A 18 14.93 15.22 -3.89
N LEU A 19 13.95 14.79 -3.07
CA LEU A 19 12.70 14.23 -3.56
C LEU A 19 11.85 15.28 -4.30
N ILE A 20 11.72 16.49 -3.71
CA ILE A 20 11.01 17.61 -4.35
C ILE A 20 11.72 18.00 -5.65
N PHE A 21 13.05 18.13 -5.62
CA PHE A 21 13.83 18.41 -6.83
C PHE A 21 13.61 17.35 -7.91
N LEU A 22 13.66 16.08 -7.53
CA LEU A 22 13.47 14.97 -8.46
C LEU A 22 12.09 15.00 -9.14
N ILE A 23 11.01 15.22 -8.37
CA ILE A 23 9.63 15.25 -8.89
C ILE A 23 9.43 16.37 -9.90
N HIS A 24 10.11 17.51 -9.70
CA HIS A 24 10.05 18.63 -10.63
C HIS A 24 11.03 18.51 -11.82
N SER A 25 11.97 17.57 -11.76
CA SER A 25 12.96 17.36 -12.81
C SER A 25 12.44 16.44 -13.91
N SER A 26 13.00 16.60 -15.13
CA SER A 26 12.75 15.68 -16.25
C SER A 26 13.45 14.32 -16.08
N LEU A 27 14.33 14.17 -15.07
CA LEU A 27 15.04 12.91 -14.83
C LEU A 27 14.06 11.77 -14.49
N ILE A 28 12.97 12.11 -13.84
CA ILE A 28 11.95 11.15 -13.42
C ILE A 28 11.21 10.55 -14.62
N ASP A 29 11.10 11.26 -15.73
CA ASP A 29 10.38 10.84 -16.94
C ASP A 29 11.00 9.59 -17.57
N LYS A 30 12.26 9.31 -17.25
CA LYS A 30 12.97 8.10 -17.70
C LYS A 30 12.52 6.83 -16.95
N PHE A 31 11.92 6.97 -15.77
CA PHE A 31 11.60 5.85 -14.87
C PHE A 31 10.12 5.74 -14.54
N ILE A 32 9.34 6.79 -14.75
CA ILE A 32 7.91 6.77 -14.46
C ILE A 32 7.13 7.45 -15.60
N TRP A 33 5.95 6.91 -15.87
CA TRP A 33 4.97 7.57 -16.69
C TRP A 33 4.38 8.74 -15.91
N LYS A 34 4.90 9.94 -16.12
CA LYS A 34 4.28 11.15 -15.59
C LYS A 34 2.87 11.29 -16.10
N GLY A 35 1.95 11.70 -15.22
CA GLY A 35 0.68 12.24 -15.63
C GLY A 35 0.85 13.55 -16.39
N GLU A 36 -0.19 13.98 -17.10
CA GLU A 36 -0.20 15.30 -17.75
C GLU A 36 0.02 16.43 -16.74
N TYR A 37 -0.38 16.20 -15.49
CA TYR A 37 -0.29 17.16 -14.41
C TYR A 37 0.37 16.54 -13.18
N LEU A 38 1.30 17.27 -12.58
CA LEU A 38 1.84 16.94 -11.26
C LEU A 38 0.70 16.89 -10.23
N PHE A 39 0.71 15.86 -9.38
CA PHE A 39 -0.32 15.60 -8.38
C PHE A 39 -1.71 15.31 -8.96
N GLY A 40 -1.75 14.68 -10.14
CA GLY A 40 -2.99 14.43 -10.89
C GLY A 40 -4.04 13.65 -10.12
N ASP A 41 -3.63 12.62 -9.36
CA ASP A 41 -4.56 11.79 -8.56
C ASP A 41 -5.14 12.52 -7.33
N LEU A 42 -4.60 13.68 -6.96
CA LEU A 42 -5.20 14.57 -5.96
C LEU A 42 -6.08 15.64 -6.61
N LYS A 43 -5.70 16.13 -7.79
CA LYS A 43 -6.50 17.15 -8.51
C LYS A 43 -7.86 16.61 -8.91
N ALA A 44 -7.96 15.37 -9.36
CA ALA A 44 -9.23 14.76 -9.75
C ALA A 44 -10.25 14.76 -8.59
N PRO A 45 -9.93 14.23 -7.38
CA PRO A 45 -10.80 14.36 -6.20
C PRO A 45 -11.19 15.80 -5.86
N ILE A 46 -10.28 16.76 -6.00
CA ILE A 46 -10.58 18.17 -5.71
C ILE A 46 -11.58 18.71 -6.74
N ASN A 47 -11.43 18.37 -8.01
CA ASN A 47 -12.39 18.72 -9.05
C ASN A 47 -13.78 18.11 -8.77
N TRP A 48 -13.85 16.87 -8.27
CA TRP A 48 -15.12 16.26 -7.85
C TRP A 48 -15.77 17.00 -6.68
N LEU A 49 -14.97 17.38 -5.65
CA LEU A 49 -15.49 18.22 -4.56
C LEU A 49 -16.04 19.56 -5.08
N LYS A 50 -15.36 20.16 -6.05
CA LYS A 50 -15.83 21.41 -6.70
C LYS A 50 -17.12 21.20 -7.46
N CYS A 51 -17.24 20.13 -8.24
CA CYS A 51 -18.47 19.79 -8.96
C CYS A 51 -19.63 19.52 -7.99
N ASN A 52 -19.38 18.80 -6.91
CA ASN A 52 -20.38 18.57 -5.83
C ASN A 52 -20.82 19.90 -5.17
N TYR A 53 -19.86 20.79 -4.89
CA TYR A 53 -20.14 22.12 -4.34
C TYR A 53 -21.00 22.99 -5.28
N LEU A 54 -20.83 22.83 -6.59
CA LEU A 54 -21.65 23.48 -7.61
C LEU A 54 -23.01 22.79 -7.83
N GLY A 55 -23.33 21.74 -7.09
CA GLY A 55 -24.61 21.04 -7.13
C GLY A 55 -24.74 19.94 -8.17
N PHE A 56 -23.64 19.53 -8.81
CA PHE A 56 -23.65 18.39 -9.75
C PHE A 56 -23.64 17.06 -9.01
N ASP A 57 -24.49 16.13 -9.43
CA ASP A 57 -24.51 14.75 -8.92
C ASP A 57 -23.38 13.95 -9.58
N LEU A 58 -22.42 13.49 -8.76
CA LEU A 58 -21.21 12.80 -9.22
C LEU A 58 -21.47 11.37 -9.72
N TYR A 59 -22.63 10.82 -9.39
CA TYR A 59 -23.04 9.46 -9.78
C TYR A 59 -23.97 9.43 -10.98
N LYS A 60 -24.19 10.58 -11.62
CA LYS A 60 -25.03 10.70 -12.81
C LYS A 60 -24.27 11.27 -14.00
N GLU A 61 -24.78 11.04 -15.19
CA GLU A 61 -24.21 11.59 -16.42
C GLU A 61 -24.11 13.13 -16.44
N SER A 62 -24.94 13.80 -15.62
CA SER A 62 -24.92 15.26 -15.46
C SER A 62 -23.56 15.82 -15.04
N ILE A 63 -22.70 15.00 -14.44
CA ILE A 63 -21.33 15.41 -14.10
C ILE A 63 -20.52 15.88 -15.29
N LYS A 64 -20.81 15.35 -16.49
CA LYS A 64 -20.14 15.76 -17.75
C LYS A 64 -20.32 17.25 -18.06
N ASN A 65 -21.35 17.86 -17.49
CA ASN A 65 -21.65 19.28 -17.65
C ASN A 65 -20.93 20.16 -16.62
N CYS A 66 -20.21 19.59 -15.67
CA CYS A 66 -19.42 20.36 -14.70
C CYS A 66 -18.22 21.01 -15.42
N PRO A 67 -18.00 22.33 -15.26
CA PRO A 67 -16.94 23.06 -15.99
C PRO A 67 -15.52 22.54 -15.74
N ASN A 68 -15.29 21.84 -14.60
CA ASN A 68 -13.98 21.32 -14.23
C ASN A 68 -13.90 19.78 -14.33
N PHE A 69 -14.85 19.17 -15.03
CA PHE A 69 -14.83 17.72 -15.23
C PHE A 69 -13.73 17.34 -16.21
N ASP A 70 -12.77 16.56 -15.73
CA ASP A 70 -11.61 16.09 -16.50
C ASP A 70 -11.84 14.74 -17.21
N GLY A 71 -13.08 14.27 -17.25
CA GLY A 71 -13.43 12.98 -17.83
C GLY A 71 -13.18 11.77 -16.91
N THR A 72 -12.62 11.98 -15.71
CA THR A 72 -12.40 10.89 -14.75
C THR A 72 -13.66 10.61 -13.94
N SER A 73 -14.06 9.34 -13.83
CA SER A 73 -15.18 8.95 -12.99
C SER A 73 -14.84 9.10 -11.51
N PHE A 74 -15.81 9.54 -10.71
CA PHE A 74 -15.70 9.54 -9.26
C PHE A 74 -15.52 8.10 -8.77
N THR A 75 -14.49 7.83 -7.97
CA THR A 75 -14.09 6.47 -7.57
C THR A 75 -13.99 6.28 -6.06
N TYR A 76 -14.51 7.22 -5.28
CA TYR A 76 -14.50 7.18 -3.81
C TYR A 76 -15.92 7.05 -3.26
N GLY A 77 -16.03 6.55 -2.01
CA GLY A 77 -17.32 6.48 -1.34
C GLY A 77 -17.90 7.86 -1.03
N HIS A 78 -19.23 7.92 -0.87
CA HIS A 78 -19.99 9.15 -0.66
C HIS A 78 -19.46 10.02 0.49
N ILE A 79 -18.91 9.40 1.54
CA ILE A 79 -18.34 10.10 2.69
C ILE A 79 -17.20 11.06 2.31
N PHE A 80 -16.54 10.83 1.17
CA PHE A 80 -15.51 11.73 0.66
C PHE A 80 -16.07 13.14 0.39
N LEU A 81 -17.33 13.24 0.03
CA LEU A 81 -18.00 14.50 -0.30
C LEU A 81 -18.32 15.39 0.93
N ILE A 82 -18.12 14.87 2.14
CA ILE A 82 -18.21 15.63 3.39
C ILE A 82 -17.00 16.56 3.58
N ILE A 83 -15.91 16.30 2.86
CA ILE A 83 -14.71 17.14 2.94
C ILE A 83 -15.07 18.58 2.53
N PRO A 84 -14.79 19.58 3.40
CA PRO A 84 -15.17 20.95 3.11
C PRO A 84 -14.44 21.47 1.86
N PHE A 85 -15.19 22.21 1.03
CA PHE A 85 -14.68 22.80 -0.18
C PHE A 85 -15.09 24.27 -0.30
N ASN A 86 -14.15 25.12 -0.65
CA ASN A 86 -14.34 26.48 -1.12
C ASN A 86 -13.09 26.93 -1.92
N ASN A 87 -13.14 28.09 -2.56
CA ASN A 87 -12.04 28.56 -3.41
C ASN A 87 -10.71 28.73 -2.66
N ILE A 88 -10.71 29.08 -1.39
CA ILE A 88 -9.49 29.21 -0.57
C ILE A 88 -8.91 27.84 -0.29
N LEU A 89 -9.75 26.87 0.08
CA LEU A 89 -9.34 25.50 0.32
C LEU A 89 -8.85 24.82 -0.97
N GLU A 90 -9.44 25.12 -2.12
CA GLU A 90 -8.95 24.65 -3.43
C GLU A 90 -7.48 25.04 -3.64
N ILE A 91 -7.13 26.31 -3.40
CA ILE A 91 -5.74 26.80 -3.52
C ILE A 91 -4.83 26.05 -2.54
N PHE A 92 -5.29 25.86 -1.30
CA PHE A 92 -4.52 25.11 -0.30
C PHE A 92 -4.31 23.65 -0.71
N TYR A 93 -5.35 22.96 -1.16
CA TYR A 93 -5.30 21.55 -1.54
C TYR A 93 -4.40 21.30 -2.74
N ILE A 94 -4.37 22.21 -3.71
CA ILE A 94 -3.58 22.04 -4.92
C ILE A 94 -2.11 22.46 -4.69
N ASN A 95 -1.86 23.58 -4.01
CA ASN A 95 -0.54 24.21 -4.00
C ASN A 95 0.28 23.88 -2.74
N TYR A 96 -0.33 23.59 -1.60
CA TYR A 96 0.38 23.44 -0.33
C TYR A 96 0.28 22.03 0.26
N LEU A 97 -0.91 21.42 0.20
CA LEU A 97 -1.16 20.11 0.80
C LEU A 97 -0.22 19.01 0.28
N PRO A 98 0.09 18.91 -1.03
CA PRO A 98 1.01 17.87 -1.53
C PRO A 98 2.39 17.95 -0.88
N TYR A 99 2.94 19.14 -0.73
CA TYR A 99 4.27 19.32 -0.12
C TYR A 99 4.25 18.99 1.37
N LEU A 100 3.19 19.38 2.09
CA LEU A 100 3.02 18.99 3.50
C LEU A 100 2.98 17.48 3.67
N ILE A 101 2.31 16.77 2.75
CA ILE A 101 2.23 15.31 2.75
C ILE A 101 3.59 14.71 2.46
N ILE A 102 4.34 15.21 1.47
CA ILE A 102 5.70 14.75 1.16
C ILE A 102 6.60 14.88 2.38
N ILE A 103 6.58 16.06 3.02
CA ILE A 103 7.37 16.32 4.23
C ILE A 103 6.98 15.31 5.32
N THR A 104 5.68 15.17 5.60
CA THR A 104 5.18 14.26 6.63
C THR A 104 5.53 12.81 6.32
N PHE A 105 5.42 12.39 5.06
CA PHE A 105 5.77 11.03 4.62
C PHE A 105 7.24 10.71 4.87
N VAL A 106 8.16 11.57 4.41
CA VAL A 106 9.61 11.35 4.57
C VAL A 106 10.00 11.33 6.05
N PHE A 107 9.53 12.29 6.84
CA PHE A 107 9.79 12.30 8.28
C PHE A 107 9.23 11.05 8.96
N SER A 108 8.02 10.62 8.60
CA SER A 108 7.41 9.42 9.17
C SER A 108 8.19 8.16 8.82
N VAL A 109 8.64 7.98 7.58
CA VAL A 109 9.45 6.82 7.17
C VAL A 109 10.77 6.79 7.94
N ILE A 110 11.48 7.91 8.05
CA ILE A 110 12.75 8.00 8.79
C ILE A 110 12.53 7.75 10.28
N LEU A 111 11.46 8.30 10.86
CA LEU A 111 11.12 8.14 12.27
C LEU A 111 10.82 6.67 12.63
N ILE A 112 10.02 5.96 11.82
CA ILE A 112 9.65 4.58 12.11
C ILE A 112 10.80 3.61 11.92
N ILE A 113 11.66 3.81 10.90
CA ILE A 113 12.85 2.98 10.65
C ILE A 113 13.94 3.33 11.65
N ASN A 114 14.12 4.62 11.98
CA ASN A 114 15.15 5.16 12.87
C ASN A 114 16.54 4.60 12.54
N PRO A 115 17.07 4.89 11.33
CA PRO A 115 18.28 4.29 10.82
C PRO A 115 19.49 4.62 11.71
N LYS A 116 20.37 3.62 11.93
CA LYS A 116 21.57 3.72 12.79
C LYS A 116 22.85 3.31 12.07
N THR A 117 22.73 2.51 11.02
CA THR A 117 23.83 1.97 10.24
C THR A 117 23.76 2.47 8.80
N LYS A 118 24.89 2.46 8.08
CA LYS A 118 24.94 2.81 6.64
C LYS A 118 23.96 1.98 5.81
N PHE A 119 23.82 0.71 6.15
CA PHE A 119 22.87 -0.20 5.47
C PHE A 119 21.41 0.26 5.67
N GLU A 120 21.03 0.62 6.90
CA GLU A 120 19.67 1.10 7.18
C GLU A 120 19.36 2.42 6.46
N TYR A 121 20.33 3.36 6.40
CA TYR A 121 20.18 4.58 5.59
C TYR A 121 20.01 4.28 4.10
N MET A 122 20.78 3.32 3.56
CA MET A 122 20.61 2.86 2.18
C MET A 122 19.21 2.28 1.94
N VAL A 123 18.71 1.45 2.87
CA VAL A 123 17.34 0.89 2.79
C VAL A 123 16.30 2.00 2.79
N VAL A 124 16.43 3.03 3.64
CA VAL A 124 15.53 4.19 3.65
C VAL A 124 15.53 4.90 2.30
N LEU A 125 16.71 5.16 1.73
CA LEU A 125 16.81 5.80 0.41
C LEU A 125 16.14 4.97 -0.68
N LEU A 126 16.39 3.66 -0.71
CA LEU A 126 15.74 2.76 -1.66
C LEU A 126 14.22 2.74 -1.51
N CYS A 127 13.70 2.83 -0.27
CA CYS A 127 12.26 2.86 -0.03
C CYS A 127 11.61 4.16 -0.49
N ILE A 128 12.28 5.30 -0.31
CA ILE A 128 11.72 6.60 -0.66
C ILE A 128 11.87 6.89 -2.16
N PHE A 129 13.02 6.56 -2.72
CA PHE A 129 13.34 6.90 -4.11
C PHE A 129 12.99 5.81 -5.12
N ASN A 130 12.45 4.64 -4.71
CA ASN A 130 12.04 3.65 -5.70
C ASN A 130 10.89 4.14 -6.60
N PRO A 131 10.78 3.64 -7.83
CA PRO A 131 9.79 4.12 -8.80
C PRO A 131 8.35 4.02 -8.34
N SER A 132 8.00 3.01 -7.51
CA SER A 132 6.62 2.86 -7.02
C SER A 132 6.25 3.96 -6.01
N THR A 133 7.18 4.30 -5.11
CA THR A 133 7.00 5.39 -4.13
C THR A 133 7.03 6.75 -4.82
N ILE A 134 7.93 6.94 -5.79
CA ILE A 134 8.00 8.19 -6.54
C ILE A 134 6.70 8.40 -7.34
N LEU A 135 6.18 7.36 -7.99
CA LEU A 135 4.89 7.44 -8.70
C LEU A 135 3.73 7.77 -7.74
N LEU A 136 3.71 7.16 -6.55
CA LEU A 136 2.71 7.46 -5.53
C LEU A 136 2.73 8.95 -5.14
N ILE A 137 3.92 9.51 -4.98
CA ILE A 137 4.13 10.90 -4.58
C ILE A 137 3.87 11.85 -5.75
N GLU A 138 4.38 11.55 -6.95
CA GLU A 138 4.15 12.35 -8.17
C GLU A 138 2.66 12.46 -8.48
N ARG A 139 1.92 11.37 -8.34
CA ARG A 139 0.47 11.34 -8.49
C ARG A 139 -0.27 11.93 -7.30
N MET A 140 0.36 11.97 -6.13
CA MET A 140 -0.27 12.31 -4.84
C MET A 140 -1.54 11.49 -4.61
N ASN A 141 -1.45 10.16 -4.83
CA ASN A 141 -2.59 9.28 -4.65
C ASN A 141 -2.98 9.17 -3.17
N LEU A 142 -4.28 9.04 -2.88
CA LEU A 142 -4.79 8.94 -1.52
C LEU A 142 -4.20 7.76 -0.72
N ASP A 143 -3.59 6.79 -1.36
CA ASP A 143 -2.92 5.68 -0.67
C ASP A 143 -1.77 6.15 0.24
N ILE A 144 -1.19 7.33 -0.03
CA ILE A 144 -0.19 7.95 0.86
C ILE A 144 -0.81 8.39 2.18
N PHE A 145 -2.04 8.90 2.17
CA PHE A 145 -2.77 9.26 3.40
C PHE A 145 -3.09 8.02 4.23
N PHE A 146 -3.51 6.93 3.59
CA PHE A 146 -3.79 5.67 4.31
C PHE A 146 -2.52 5.05 4.87
N PHE A 147 -1.38 5.20 4.19
CA PHE A 147 -0.07 4.84 4.74
C PHE A 147 0.25 5.65 6.01
N LEU A 148 0.06 6.97 5.98
CA LEU A 148 0.26 7.84 7.14
C LEU A 148 -0.73 7.54 8.27
N ILE A 149 -1.99 7.23 7.96
CA ILE A 149 -2.99 6.75 8.91
C ILE A 149 -2.51 5.48 9.61
N SER A 150 -1.92 4.53 8.86
CA SER A 150 -1.39 3.28 9.43
C SER A 150 -0.29 3.54 10.47
N ILE A 151 0.56 4.54 10.23
CA ILE A 151 1.57 4.97 11.20
C ILE A 151 0.89 5.65 12.40
N PHE A 152 -0.01 6.59 12.14
CA PHE A 152 -0.72 7.33 13.19
C PHE A 152 -1.43 6.39 14.17
N ILE A 153 -2.25 5.44 13.70
CA ILE A 153 -2.98 4.50 14.55
C ILE A 153 -2.06 3.58 15.36
N THR A 154 -0.82 3.36 14.91
CA THR A 154 0.16 2.56 15.64
C THR A 154 0.66 3.25 16.89
N PHE A 155 0.82 4.58 16.84
CA PHE A 155 1.36 5.38 17.95
C PHE A 155 0.26 6.03 18.80
N ASN A 156 -0.93 6.21 18.25
CA ASN A 156 -2.04 6.84 18.97
C ASN A 156 -2.64 5.88 20.00
N GLN A 157 -2.84 6.38 21.21
CA GLN A 157 -3.40 5.60 22.34
C GLN A 157 -4.93 5.73 22.46
N PHE A 158 -5.54 6.65 21.72
CA PHE A 158 -6.98 6.88 21.77
C PHE A 158 -7.72 5.91 20.84
N TYR A 159 -8.19 4.80 21.38
CA TYR A 159 -8.82 3.70 20.64
C TYR A 159 -10.00 4.14 19.77
N PHE A 160 -10.90 4.97 20.32
CA PHE A 160 -12.07 5.46 19.59
C PHE A 160 -11.67 6.28 18.37
N LEU A 161 -10.64 7.12 18.51
CA LEU A 161 -10.13 7.91 17.39
C LEU A 161 -9.54 7.00 16.32
N ASN A 162 -8.79 5.96 16.71
CA ASN A 162 -8.24 4.98 15.78
C ASN A 162 -9.36 4.28 15.01
N TRP A 163 -10.42 3.84 15.69
CA TRP A 163 -11.56 3.21 15.04
C TRP A 163 -12.27 4.16 14.09
N PHE A 164 -12.55 5.38 14.54
CA PHE A 164 -13.18 6.38 13.70
C PHE A 164 -12.37 6.63 12.42
N ILE A 165 -11.05 6.81 12.53
CA ILE A 165 -10.17 7.05 11.38
C ILE A 165 -10.12 5.85 10.45
N ILE A 166 -10.01 4.61 10.97
CA ILE A 166 -10.00 3.39 10.16
C ILE A 166 -11.29 3.27 9.34
N TYR A 167 -12.45 3.47 9.99
CA TYR A 167 -13.72 3.33 9.30
C TYR A 167 -14.01 4.50 8.37
N PHE A 168 -13.63 5.72 8.73
CA PHE A 168 -13.69 6.85 7.82
C PHE A 168 -12.85 6.58 6.55
N ALA A 169 -11.64 6.07 6.71
CA ALA A 169 -10.80 5.66 5.59
C ALA A 169 -11.42 4.51 4.76
N ALA A 170 -12.07 3.54 5.44
CA ALA A 170 -12.74 2.42 4.78
C ALA A 170 -13.99 2.84 4.00
N PHE A 171 -14.70 3.88 4.45
CA PHE A 171 -15.82 4.45 3.72
C PHE A 171 -15.37 5.25 2.48
N ILE A 172 -14.16 5.80 2.50
CA ILE A 172 -13.58 6.44 1.31
C ILE A 172 -13.13 5.40 0.30
N LYS A 173 -12.34 4.41 0.73
CA LYS A 173 -11.91 3.25 -0.05
C LYS A 173 -12.07 1.98 0.80
N ILE A 174 -12.52 0.88 0.22
CA ILE A 174 -12.85 -0.34 0.99
C ILE A 174 -11.62 -0.99 1.64
N TYR A 175 -10.46 -1.03 0.96
CA TYR A 175 -9.31 -1.78 1.44
C TYR A 175 -8.70 -1.29 2.78
N PRO A 176 -8.76 0.01 3.19
CA PRO A 176 -8.33 0.42 4.53
C PRO A 176 -9.08 -0.25 5.68
N ALA A 177 -10.24 -0.89 5.42
CA ALA A 177 -10.92 -1.72 6.41
C ALA A 177 -10.00 -2.82 6.99
N ILE A 178 -8.98 -3.24 6.25
CA ILE A 178 -7.96 -4.21 6.69
C ILE A 178 -7.22 -3.70 7.94
N LEU A 179 -7.06 -2.38 8.08
CA LEU A 179 -6.42 -1.77 9.25
C LEU A 179 -7.19 -2.04 10.56
N SER A 180 -8.45 -2.52 10.49
CA SER A 180 -9.21 -2.95 11.68
C SER A 180 -8.55 -4.11 12.43
N ILE A 181 -7.59 -4.82 11.83
CA ILE A 181 -6.73 -5.79 12.52
C ILE A 181 -6.01 -5.13 13.71
N ASN A 182 -5.75 -3.81 13.67
CA ASN A 182 -5.17 -3.06 14.77
C ASN A 182 -5.99 -3.16 16.06
N ILE A 183 -7.31 -3.33 15.95
CA ILE A 183 -8.21 -3.48 17.11
C ILE A 183 -7.83 -4.69 17.96
N PHE A 184 -7.35 -5.78 17.34
CA PHE A 184 -6.88 -6.96 18.06
C PHE A 184 -5.53 -6.72 18.75
N ILE A 185 -4.68 -5.89 18.16
CA ILE A 185 -3.31 -5.70 18.61
C ILE A 185 -3.21 -4.60 19.69
N GLU A 186 -4.17 -3.69 19.70
CA GLU A 186 -4.08 -2.43 20.43
C GLU A 186 -4.26 -2.56 21.94
N ASN A 187 -5.05 -3.53 22.41
CA ASN A 187 -5.47 -3.57 23.81
C ASN A 187 -5.16 -4.88 24.52
N LYS A 188 -4.09 -4.85 25.33
CA LYS A 188 -3.65 -5.97 26.18
C LYS A 188 -4.71 -6.43 27.20
N ASN A 189 -5.56 -5.51 27.66
CA ASN A 189 -6.51 -5.75 28.76
C ASN A 189 -7.93 -6.15 28.28
N ARG A 190 -8.20 -6.13 26.96
CA ARG A 190 -9.50 -6.52 26.42
C ARG A 190 -9.56 -8.01 26.13
N THR A 191 -10.70 -8.61 26.50
CA THR A 191 -10.96 -9.99 26.10
C THR A 191 -11.17 -10.07 24.58
N MET A 192 -10.69 -11.16 23.96
CA MET A 192 -10.87 -11.42 22.54
C MET A 192 -12.35 -11.29 22.09
N LYS A 193 -13.30 -11.73 22.96
CA LYS A 193 -14.73 -11.60 22.71
C LYS A 193 -15.17 -10.14 22.50
N LYS A 194 -14.65 -9.21 23.33
CA LYS A 194 -14.97 -7.77 23.17
C LYS A 194 -14.40 -7.21 21.86
N ASN A 195 -13.19 -7.60 21.48
CA ASN A 195 -12.59 -7.14 20.22
C ASN A 195 -13.35 -7.67 19.00
N ILE A 196 -13.73 -8.96 19.01
CA ILE A 196 -14.58 -9.56 17.97
C ILE A 196 -15.93 -8.84 17.90
N PHE A 197 -16.59 -8.61 19.06
CA PHE A 197 -17.85 -7.89 19.08
C PHE A 197 -17.76 -6.49 18.46
N ILE A 198 -16.70 -5.73 18.80
CA ILE A 198 -16.47 -4.40 18.23
C ILE A 198 -16.29 -4.48 16.71
N ILE A 199 -15.49 -5.42 16.22
CA ILE A 199 -15.26 -5.58 14.78
C ILE A 199 -16.55 -5.97 14.07
N LEU A 200 -17.33 -6.90 14.62
CA LEU A 200 -18.63 -7.29 14.06
C LEU A 200 -19.60 -6.12 14.06
N PHE A 201 -19.68 -5.35 15.15
CA PHE A 201 -20.53 -4.18 15.23
C PHE A 201 -20.15 -3.13 14.18
N LEU A 202 -18.87 -2.81 14.06
CA LEU A 202 -18.39 -1.87 13.06
C LEU A 202 -18.56 -2.42 11.62
N PHE A 203 -18.39 -3.72 11.42
CA PHE A 203 -18.67 -4.36 10.14
C PHE A 203 -20.15 -4.27 9.76
N ILE A 204 -21.06 -4.44 10.72
CA ILE A 204 -22.51 -4.24 10.50
C ILE A 204 -22.78 -2.80 10.08
N ILE A 205 -22.22 -1.80 10.76
CA ILE A 205 -22.35 -0.38 10.38
C ILE A 205 -21.84 -0.18 8.94
N PHE A 206 -20.71 -0.77 8.60
CA PHE A 206 -20.14 -0.70 7.25
C PHE A 206 -21.08 -1.33 6.20
N LEU A 207 -21.69 -2.49 6.51
CA LEU A 207 -22.67 -3.13 5.63
C LEU A 207 -23.93 -2.27 5.46
N PHE A 208 -24.43 -1.64 6.53
CA PHE A 208 -25.54 -0.69 6.44
C PHE A 208 -25.19 0.49 5.54
N TYR A 209 -24.00 1.07 5.71
CA TYR A 209 -23.54 2.15 4.85
C TYR A 209 -23.46 1.70 3.37
N LEU A 210 -22.91 0.53 3.08
CA LEU A 210 -22.90 -0.03 1.73
C LEU A 210 -24.30 -0.27 1.17
N PHE A 211 -25.23 -0.70 2.00
CA PHE A 211 -26.61 -0.93 1.60
C PHE A 211 -27.32 0.38 1.22
N PHE A 212 -27.19 1.43 2.02
CA PHE A 212 -27.79 2.74 1.72
C PHE A 212 -27.19 3.40 0.47
N HIS A 213 -25.91 3.14 0.18
CA HIS A 213 -25.21 3.68 -0.97
C HIS A 213 -24.97 2.64 -2.07
N PHE A 214 -25.79 1.58 -2.12
CA PHE A 214 -25.55 0.43 -3.00
C PHE A 214 -25.49 0.81 -4.48
N ASN A 215 -26.39 1.65 -4.97
CA ASN A 215 -26.39 2.10 -6.37
C ASN A 215 -25.15 2.93 -6.73
N GLU A 216 -24.67 3.75 -5.79
CA GLU A 216 -23.44 4.51 -5.93
C GLU A 216 -22.24 3.57 -6.03
N TYR A 217 -22.17 2.53 -5.19
CA TYR A 217 -21.12 1.52 -5.25
C TYR A 217 -21.18 0.67 -6.53
N LEU A 218 -22.36 0.36 -7.05
CA LEU A 218 -22.49 -0.29 -8.35
C LEU A 218 -21.91 0.61 -9.45
N PHE A 219 -22.26 1.88 -9.46
CA PHE A 219 -21.68 2.86 -10.38
C PHE A 219 -20.16 2.92 -10.26
N LEU A 220 -19.62 2.91 -9.04
CA LEU A 220 -18.17 2.86 -8.81
C LEU A 220 -17.53 1.60 -9.39
N LEU A 221 -18.14 0.43 -9.19
CA LEU A 221 -17.62 -0.84 -9.70
C LEU A 221 -17.61 -0.89 -11.24
N GLU A 222 -18.64 -0.36 -11.87
CA GLU A 222 -18.74 -0.30 -13.33
C GLU A 222 -17.72 0.66 -13.95
N ASN A 223 -17.43 1.77 -13.25
CA ASN A 223 -16.56 2.84 -13.74
C ASN A 223 -15.13 2.78 -13.20
N GLN A 224 -14.81 1.84 -12.30
CA GLN A 224 -13.47 1.73 -11.74
C GLN A 224 -12.42 1.44 -12.82
N GLY A 225 -11.57 2.43 -13.07
CA GLY A 225 -10.40 2.28 -13.94
C GLY A 225 -9.38 1.24 -13.46
N ALA A 226 -9.41 0.85 -12.17
CA ALA A 226 -8.52 -0.16 -11.61
C ALA A 226 -8.74 -1.56 -12.19
N ALA A 227 -9.99 -1.90 -12.57
CA ALA A 227 -10.25 -3.12 -13.34
C ALA A 227 -9.58 -3.09 -14.72
N LYS A 228 -9.30 -1.90 -15.22
CA LYS A 228 -8.64 -1.61 -16.50
C LYS A 228 -7.17 -1.22 -16.33
N ALA A 229 -6.60 -1.26 -15.11
CA ALA A 229 -5.18 -1.00 -14.91
C ALA A 229 -4.39 -1.95 -15.81
N GLY A 230 -3.70 -1.36 -16.79
CA GLY A 230 -2.90 -2.11 -17.76
C GLY A 230 -1.83 -2.92 -17.05
N TYR A 231 -1.25 -3.88 -17.74
CA TYR A 231 -0.15 -4.74 -17.25
C TYR A 231 1.02 -3.95 -16.64
N HIS A 232 1.17 -2.68 -17.04
CA HIS A 232 2.27 -1.79 -16.67
C HIS A 232 2.39 -1.47 -15.17
N PHE A 233 1.28 -1.57 -14.43
CA PHE A 233 1.20 -1.09 -13.05
C PHE A 233 0.74 -2.16 -12.07
N LEU A 234 0.85 -3.46 -12.44
CA LEU A 234 0.28 -4.52 -11.63
C LEU A 234 1.15 -4.87 -10.42
N PHE A 235 0.52 -4.83 -9.27
CA PHE A 235 0.95 -5.49 -8.03
C PHE A 235 -0.15 -6.47 -7.62
N SER A 236 -0.03 -7.72 -8.09
CA SER A 236 -1.11 -8.71 -7.91
C SER A 236 -0.63 -10.12 -8.19
N LEU A 237 -1.23 -11.09 -7.50
CA LEU A 237 -1.09 -12.51 -7.79
C LEU A 237 -1.60 -12.85 -9.21
N ASN A 238 -2.54 -12.06 -9.74
CA ASN A 238 -3.07 -12.20 -11.10
C ASN A 238 -2.09 -11.76 -12.22
N THR A 239 -0.89 -11.29 -11.87
CA THR A 239 0.13 -10.88 -12.87
C THR A 239 0.49 -12.05 -13.78
N PHE A 240 0.84 -13.21 -13.22
CA PHE A 240 1.18 -14.40 -14.01
C PHE A 240 0.03 -14.94 -14.86
N PRO A 241 -1.18 -15.18 -14.33
CA PRO A 241 -2.32 -15.58 -15.13
C PRO A 241 -2.56 -14.68 -16.34
N LYS A 242 -2.43 -13.37 -16.18
CA LYS A 242 -2.58 -12.41 -17.28
C LYS A 242 -1.46 -12.53 -18.33
N ILE A 243 -0.20 -12.66 -17.91
CA ILE A 243 0.95 -12.83 -18.82
C ILE A 243 0.82 -14.13 -19.60
N PHE A 244 0.54 -15.26 -18.92
CA PHE A 244 0.39 -16.56 -19.56
C PHE A 244 -0.78 -16.61 -20.52
N LYS A 245 -1.92 -15.99 -20.18
CA LYS A 245 -3.00 -15.82 -21.11
C LYS A 245 -2.60 -15.05 -22.36
N TYR A 246 -1.85 -13.95 -22.17
CA TYR A 246 -1.39 -13.12 -23.30
C TYR A 246 -0.43 -13.86 -24.24
N ILE A 247 0.52 -14.66 -23.68
CA ILE A 247 1.55 -15.34 -24.47
C ILE A 247 1.04 -16.62 -25.10
N PHE A 248 0.24 -17.43 -24.36
CA PHE A 248 -0.09 -18.81 -24.73
C PHE A 248 -1.60 -19.04 -24.95
N ASP A 249 -2.43 -18.00 -24.78
CA ASP A 249 -3.90 -18.06 -24.85
C ASP A 249 -4.55 -19.18 -23.98
N PHE A 250 -3.90 -19.51 -22.85
CA PHE A 250 -4.44 -20.50 -21.91
C PHE A 250 -5.71 -20.00 -21.21
N ASN A 251 -6.54 -20.95 -20.77
CA ASN A 251 -7.74 -20.62 -20.01
C ASN A 251 -7.39 -19.84 -18.74
N TYR A 252 -7.88 -18.60 -18.66
CA TYR A 252 -7.53 -17.66 -17.59
C TYR A 252 -7.94 -18.14 -16.19
N MET A 253 -9.11 -18.80 -16.06
CA MET A 253 -9.59 -19.31 -14.78
C MET A 253 -8.72 -20.46 -14.25
N LEU A 254 -8.29 -21.37 -15.13
CA LEU A 254 -7.37 -22.45 -14.75
C LEU A 254 -6.00 -21.89 -14.32
N LEU A 255 -5.50 -20.86 -15.01
CA LEU A 255 -4.27 -20.20 -14.63
C LEU A 255 -4.38 -19.52 -13.24
N ILE A 256 -5.48 -18.83 -12.98
CA ILE A 256 -5.74 -18.25 -11.66
C ILE A 256 -5.67 -19.35 -10.60
N LEU A 257 -6.42 -20.41 -10.75
CA LEU A 257 -6.47 -21.51 -9.79
C LEU A 257 -5.09 -22.12 -9.55
N PHE A 258 -4.33 -22.35 -10.63
CA PHE A 258 -2.98 -22.90 -10.56
C PHE A 258 -2.02 -21.98 -9.77
N PHE A 259 -1.98 -20.69 -10.10
CA PHE A 259 -1.06 -19.76 -9.43
C PHE A 259 -1.47 -19.49 -7.99
N TYR A 260 -2.75 -19.48 -7.64
CA TYR A 260 -3.20 -19.38 -6.26
C TYR A 260 -2.79 -20.62 -5.44
N LEU A 261 -2.93 -21.83 -6.03
CA LEU A 261 -2.47 -23.06 -5.39
C LEU A 261 -0.96 -23.04 -5.16
N MET A 262 -0.17 -22.67 -6.17
CA MET A 262 1.29 -22.56 -6.05
C MET A 262 1.71 -21.54 -5.00
N PHE A 263 1.03 -20.40 -4.93
CA PHE A 263 1.26 -19.37 -3.91
C PHE A 263 1.00 -19.91 -2.51
N PHE A 264 -0.10 -20.61 -2.30
CA PHE A 264 -0.45 -21.22 -1.03
C PHE A 264 0.56 -22.30 -0.61
N LEU A 265 0.97 -23.18 -1.52
CA LEU A 265 1.98 -24.21 -1.25
C LEU A 265 3.33 -23.58 -0.88
N LEU A 266 3.76 -22.53 -1.58
CA LEU A 266 4.98 -21.81 -1.27
C LEU A 266 4.89 -21.11 0.10
N THR A 267 3.74 -20.54 0.44
CA THR A 267 3.49 -19.94 1.76
C THR A 267 3.59 -20.99 2.88
N ILE A 268 3.04 -22.19 2.70
CA ILE A 268 3.17 -23.30 3.65
C ILE A 268 4.64 -23.75 3.77
N PHE A 269 5.34 -23.84 2.64
CA PHE A 269 6.76 -24.21 2.66
C PHE A 269 7.58 -23.23 3.50
N PHE A 270 7.45 -21.94 3.29
CA PHE A 270 8.14 -20.93 4.10
C PHE A 270 7.68 -20.96 5.57
N TYR A 271 6.38 -21.16 5.82
CA TYR A 271 5.86 -21.32 7.17
C TYR A 271 6.56 -22.45 7.93
N ASN A 272 6.68 -23.63 7.32
CA ASN A 272 7.33 -24.78 7.95
C ASN A 272 8.83 -24.53 8.22
N LYS A 273 9.53 -23.84 7.31
CA LYS A 273 10.94 -23.47 7.52
C LYS A 273 11.10 -22.44 8.64
N LEU A 274 10.22 -21.43 8.69
CA LEU A 274 10.28 -20.36 9.67
C LEU A 274 9.82 -20.82 11.07
N LYS A 275 8.83 -21.70 11.17
CA LYS A 275 8.29 -22.19 12.43
C LYS A 275 9.37 -22.70 13.38
N ASN A 276 10.34 -23.45 12.87
CA ASN A 276 11.44 -24.01 13.66
C ASN A 276 12.42 -22.93 14.13
N SER A 277 12.62 -21.89 13.35
CA SER A 277 13.49 -20.75 13.69
C SER A 277 12.80 -19.76 14.63
N PHE A 278 11.49 -19.58 14.49
CA PHE A 278 10.69 -18.59 15.23
C PHE A 278 10.05 -19.12 16.54
N SER A 279 10.00 -20.45 16.76
CA SER A 279 9.43 -21.04 17.99
C SER A 279 10.11 -20.57 19.30
N LYS A 280 11.30 -19.99 19.19
CA LYS A 280 12.07 -19.43 20.31
C LYS A 280 11.82 -17.93 20.56
N PHE A 281 10.89 -17.30 19.84
CA PHE A 281 10.60 -15.86 19.96
C PHE A 281 9.29 -15.61 20.67
N VAL A 282 9.35 -14.90 21.76
CA VAL A 282 8.24 -14.12 22.28
C VAL A 282 8.21 -12.83 21.47
N ILE A 283 7.26 -12.72 20.56
CA ILE A 283 7.02 -11.52 19.79
C ILE A 283 6.28 -10.55 20.70
N ASP A 284 6.93 -9.48 21.11
CA ASP A 284 6.25 -8.42 21.84
C ASP A 284 5.32 -7.67 20.88
N ILE A 285 4.03 -8.05 20.94
CA ILE A 285 2.96 -7.47 20.11
C ILE A 285 2.72 -6.00 20.45
N HIS A 286 3.12 -5.57 21.64
CA HIS A 286 2.98 -4.17 22.07
C HIS A 286 4.10 -3.27 21.55
N CYS A 287 5.17 -3.85 21.02
CA CYS A 287 6.21 -3.09 20.34
C CYS A 287 5.64 -2.47 19.06
N TYR A 288 5.83 -1.16 18.89
CA TYR A 288 5.35 -0.44 17.70
C TYR A 288 5.87 -1.05 16.39
N LYS A 289 7.07 -1.62 16.37
CA LYS A 289 7.66 -2.28 15.20
C LYS A 289 6.86 -3.50 14.75
N THR A 290 6.41 -4.30 15.72
CA THR A 290 5.55 -5.47 15.45
C THR A 290 4.18 -5.03 14.94
N LYS A 291 3.60 -4.00 15.54
CA LYS A 291 2.32 -3.44 15.07
C LYS A 291 2.42 -2.93 13.63
N LEU A 292 3.45 -2.13 13.31
CA LEU A 292 3.71 -1.66 11.95
C LEU A 292 3.90 -2.82 10.97
N PHE A 293 4.67 -3.86 11.38
CA PHE A 293 4.86 -5.04 10.55
C PHE A 293 3.53 -5.73 10.23
N ILE A 294 2.69 -5.97 11.23
CA ILE A 294 1.40 -6.62 11.04
C ILE A 294 0.52 -5.78 10.11
N LEU A 295 0.39 -4.48 10.36
CA LEU A 295 -0.43 -3.60 9.52
C LEU A 295 0.10 -3.56 8.08
N GLY A 296 1.39 -3.32 7.89
CA GLY A 296 2.01 -3.24 6.57
C GLY A 296 1.93 -4.56 5.80
N ALA A 297 2.20 -5.68 6.47
CA ALA A 297 2.15 -7.01 5.87
C ALA A 297 0.72 -7.39 5.48
N TYR A 298 -0.29 -7.13 6.35
CA TYR A 298 -1.70 -7.41 6.02
C TYR A 298 -2.18 -6.59 4.82
N VAL A 299 -1.94 -5.27 4.81
CA VAL A 299 -2.37 -4.44 3.69
C VAL A 299 -1.68 -4.87 2.39
N SER A 300 -0.35 -5.07 2.42
CA SER A 300 0.40 -5.52 1.23
C SER A 300 -0.08 -6.89 0.74
N PHE A 301 -0.25 -7.85 1.66
CA PHE A 301 -0.68 -9.21 1.34
C PHE A 301 -2.09 -9.23 0.75
N VAL A 302 -3.06 -8.56 1.39
CA VAL A 302 -4.45 -8.53 0.91
C VAL A 302 -4.55 -7.80 -0.43
N CYS A 303 -3.87 -6.65 -0.58
CA CYS A 303 -3.81 -5.97 -1.87
C CYS A 303 -3.18 -6.84 -2.97
N TYR A 304 -2.18 -7.66 -2.65
CA TYR A 304 -1.55 -8.56 -3.60
C TYR A 304 -2.45 -9.72 -4.01
N VAL A 305 -3.17 -10.32 -3.05
CA VAL A 305 -3.95 -11.56 -3.27
C VAL A 305 -5.33 -11.28 -3.85
N ILE A 306 -6.06 -10.28 -3.34
CA ILE A 306 -7.49 -10.15 -3.65
C ILE A 306 -7.75 -9.54 -5.02
N TYR A 307 -6.93 -8.59 -5.49
CA TYR A 307 -7.25 -7.85 -6.72
C TYR A 307 -6.00 -7.36 -7.48
N SER A 308 -6.22 -6.96 -8.75
CA SER A 308 -5.19 -6.29 -9.54
C SER A 308 -5.00 -4.86 -9.06
N ASN A 309 -3.97 -4.61 -8.28
CA ASN A 309 -3.67 -3.31 -7.69
C ASN A 309 -2.56 -2.60 -8.45
N TYR A 310 -2.51 -1.27 -8.33
CA TYR A 310 -1.37 -0.50 -8.79
C TYR A 310 -0.14 -0.79 -7.93
N PHE A 311 1.04 -0.84 -8.54
CA PHE A 311 2.28 -1.17 -7.86
C PHE A 311 2.71 -0.12 -6.80
N TYR A 312 2.21 1.10 -6.83
CA TYR A 312 2.48 2.08 -5.77
C TYR A 312 1.90 1.68 -4.40
N ARG A 313 0.96 0.70 -4.33
CA ARG A 313 0.54 0.10 -3.06
C ARG A 313 1.63 -0.71 -2.35
N GLU A 314 2.72 -0.98 -3.04
CA GLU A 314 3.92 -1.57 -2.42
C GLU A 314 4.53 -0.68 -1.33
N VAL A 315 4.14 0.60 -1.23
CA VAL A 315 4.55 1.52 -0.16
C VAL A 315 4.28 0.95 1.24
N TYR A 316 3.22 0.15 1.40
CA TYR A 316 2.93 -0.48 2.70
C TYR A 316 3.99 -1.47 3.15
N MET A 317 4.83 -1.99 2.26
CA MET A 317 5.97 -2.81 2.62
C MET A 317 7.00 -2.04 3.47
N ILE A 318 7.06 -0.71 3.36
CA ILE A 318 7.94 0.13 4.20
C ILE A 318 7.60 -0.05 5.68
N LEU A 319 6.31 -0.23 6.02
CA LEU A 319 5.88 -0.47 7.39
C LEU A 319 6.43 -1.79 7.98
N THR A 320 6.82 -2.75 7.15
CA THR A 320 7.38 -4.02 7.61
C THR A 320 8.85 -3.91 8.01
N LEU A 321 9.56 -2.92 7.48
CA LEU A 321 11.01 -2.79 7.61
C LEU A 321 11.50 -2.56 9.05
N PRO A 322 10.86 -1.73 9.89
CA PRO A 322 11.32 -1.52 11.26
C PRO A 322 11.45 -2.82 12.05
N TYR A 323 10.52 -3.75 11.84
CA TYR A 323 10.54 -5.07 12.47
C TYR A 323 11.60 -5.98 11.85
N LEU A 324 11.64 -6.07 10.52
CA LEU A 324 12.60 -6.92 9.80
C LEU A 324 14.05 -6.51 10.08
N LEU A 325 14.35 -5.21 10.08
CA LEU A 325 15.68 -4.69 10.41
C LEU A 325 16.04 -4.97 11.87
N SER A 326 15.08 -4.87 12.80
CA SER A 326 15.34 -5.21 14.19
C SER A 326 15.64 -6.69 14.38
N LEU A 327 14.97 -7.58 13.67
CA LEU A 327 15.25 -9.02 13.69
C LEU A 327 16.61 -9.33 13.05
N PHE A 328 16.94 -8.68 11.95
CA PHE A 328 18.24 -8.82 11.28
C PHE A 328 19.40 -8.46 12.20
N ASN A 329 19.27 -7.35 12.95
CA ASN A 329 20.29 -6.89 13.88
C ASN A 329 20.44 -7.78 15.12
N LEU A 330 19.34 -8.44 15.53
CA LEU A 330 19.33 -9.33 16.70
C LEU A 330 19.76 -10.77 16.39
N ARG A 331 19.69 -11.17 15.12
CA ARG A 331 19.88 -12.55 14.70
C ARG A 331 20.75 -12.66 13.45
N ASN A 332 21.62 -13.65 13.49
CA ASN A 332 22.38 -14.09 12.33
C ASN A 332 21.60 -15.19 11.54
N ASP A 333 20.28 -15.02 11.38
CA ASP A 333 19.44 -15.99 10.67
C ASP A 333 19.52 -15.76 9.16
N ASN A 334 19.93 -16.81 8.44
CA ASN A 334 20.11 -16.72 6.99
C ASN A 334 18.80 -16.46 6.23
N LEU A 335 17.66 -17.00 6.71
CA LEU A 335 16.36 -16.76 6.05
C LEU A 335 15.94 -15.29 6.12
N LEU A 336 16.17 -14.62 7.26
CA LEU A 336 15.90 -13.18 7.39
C LEU A 336 16.83 -12.33 6.53
N LYS A 337 18.10 -12.75 6.39
CA LYS A 337 19.05 -12.11 5.45
C LYS A 337 18.55 -12.25 4.02
N TYR A 338 18.09 -13.43 3.61
CA TYR A 338 17.52 -13.63 2.28
C TYR A 338 16.27 -12.76 2.04
N LEU A 339 15.38 -12.63 3.03
CA LEU A 339 14.21 -11.78 2.91
C LEU A 339 14.59 -10.30 2.71
N LEU A 340 15.49 -9.77 3.53
CA LEU A 340 15.95 -8.39 3.38
C LEU A 340 16.68 -8.15 2.05
N ASN A 341 17.53 -9.10 1.65
CA ASN A 341 18.20 -9.03 0.35
C ASN A 341 17.18 -9.09 -0.81
N LEU A 342 16.13 -9.87 -0.68
CA LEU A 342 15.05 -9.94 -1.67
C LEU A 342 14.27 -8.62 -1.76
N ILE A 343 14.03 -7.94 -0.62
CA ILE A 343 13.40 -6.61 -0.61
C ILE A 343 14.32 -5.58 -1.28
N VAL A 344 15.61 -5.59 -0.96
CA VAL A 344 16.59 -4.70 -1.61
C VAL A 344 16.66 -4.98 -3.12
N LEU A 345 16.75 -6.25 -3.51
CA LEU A 345 16.76 -6.67 -4.91
C LEU A 345 15.50 -6.22 -5.64
N LYS A 346 14.32 -6.36 -5.00
CA LYS A 346 13.05 -5.87 -5.53
C LYS A 346 13.11 -4.37 -5.83
N TYR A 347 13.54 -3.56 -4.85
CA TYR A 347 13.60 -2.11 -5.05
C TYR A 347 14.60 -1.71 -6.13
N LEU A 348 15.75 -2.37 -6.22
CA LEU A 348 16.70 -2.15 -7.29
C LEU A 348 16.15 -2.58 -8.66
N PHE A 349 15.47 -3.72 -8.71
CA PHE A 349 14.88 -4.22 -9.95
C PHE A 349 13.73 -3.35 -10.45
N LEU A 350 13.01 -2.67 -9.55
CA LEU A 350 11.94 -1.73 -9.93
C LEU A 350 12.44 -0.59 -10.83
N TYR A 351 13.69 -0.14 -10.67
CA TYR A 351 14.27 0.86 -11.58
C TYR A 351 14.42 0.31 -12.99
N LEU A 352 14.95 -0.91 -13.12
CA LEU A 352 15.11 -1.57 -14.43
C LEU A 352 13.73 -1.83 -15.06
N TYR A 353 12.81 -2.37 -14.29
CA TYR A 353 11.44 -2.61 -14.72
C TYR A 353 10.76 -1.34 -15.20
N SER A 354 10.84 -0.27 -14.42
CA SER A 354 10.22 1.02 -14.74
C SER A 354 10.85 1.66 -15.98
N TYR A 355 12.16 1.58 -16.12
CA TYR A 355 12.86 2.05 -17.31
C TYR A 355 12.39 1.31 -18.57
N ILE A 356 12.34 -0.02 -18.54
CA ILE A 356 11.86 -0.84 -19.67
C ILE A 356 10.37 -0.52 -19.94
N ASN A 357 9.56 -0.37 -18.90
CA ASN A 357 8.15 -0.05 -19.04
C ASN A 357 7.92 1.29 -19.76
N VAL A 358 8.71 2.30 -19.47
CA VAL A 358 8.58 3.63 -20.09
C VAL A 358 9.08 3.62 -21.55
N HIS A 359 10.21 2.96 -21.83
CA HIS A 359 10.87 3.06 -23.14
C HIS A 359 10.48 1.95 -24.12
N ASP A 360 10.26 0.74 -23.62
CA ASP A 360 10.04 -0.47 -24.43
C ASP A 360 8.70 -1.17 -24.11
N GLY A 361 7.84 -0.59 -23.26
CA GLY A 361 6.67 -1.28 -22.70
C GLY A 361 5.62 -1.65 -23.74
N ILE A 362 5.28 -0.72 -24.66
CA ILE A 362 4.25 -0.91 -25.67
C ILE A 362 4.85 -0.65 -27.05
N ILE A 363 4.59 -1.59 -27.97
CA ILE A 363 4.90 -1.44 -29.40
C ILE A 363 3.56 -1.29 -30.13
N HIS A 364 3.47 -0.28 -31.00
CA HIS A 364 2.34 -0.10 -31.88
C HIS A 364 2.70 -0.63 -33.28
N VAL A 365 1.97 -1.66 -33.72
CA VAL A 365 2.11 -2.21 -35.08
C VAL A 365 0.69 -2.23 -35.69
N ASP A 366 0.51 -1.55 -36.81
CA ASP A 366 -0.76 -1.46 -37.55
C ASP A 366 -1.98 -1.06 -36.68
N GLY A 367 -1.76 -0.14 -35.71
CA GLY A 367 -2.78 0.31 -34.78
C GLY A 367 -3.10 -0.65 -33.61
N ILE A 368 -2.48 -1.82 -33.59
CA ILE A 368 -2.62 -2.80 -32.52
C ILE A 368 -1.50 -2.61 -31.49
N ARG A 369 -1.84 -2.70 -30.21
CA ARG A 369 -0.87 -2.58 -29.11
C ARG A 369 -0.33 -3.93 -28.73
N TYR A 370 0.98 -4.11 -28.82
CA TYR A 370 1.70 -5.29 -28.38
C TYR A 370 2.65 -4.95 -27.25
N PHE A 371 2.93 -5.92 -26.40
CA PHE A 371 4.00 -5.81 -25.40
C PHE A 371 5.33 -6.29 -26.00
N SER A 372 6.40 -5.53 -25.75
CA SER A 372 7.72 -5.95 -26.16
C SER A 372 8.17 -7.20 -25.37
N ASN A 373 9.03 -8.04 -25.98
CA ASN A 373 9.61 -9.19 -25.29
C ASN A 373 10.43 -8.77 -24.05
N LYS A 374 11.10 -7.62 -24.10
CA LYS A 374 11.84 -7.06 -22.97
C LYS A 374 10.90 -6.73 -21.81
N PHE A 375 9.77 -6.12 -22.11
CA PHE A 375 8.75 -5.80 -21.10
C PHE A 375 8.11 -7.06 -20.50
N LEU A 376 7.77 -8.05 -21.35
CA LEU A 376 7.22 -9.32 -20.88
C LEU A 376 8.19 -10.06 -19.96
N LEU A 377 9.50 -10.04 -20.27
CA LEU A 377 10.52 -10.59 -19.40
C LEU A 377 10.61 -9.81 -18.08
N ALA A 378 10.66 -8.48 -18.15
CA ALA A 378 10.80 -7.64 -16.97
C ALA A 378 9.60 -7.78 -16.02
N ILE A 379 8.36 -7.80 -16.55
CA ILE A 379 7.15 -7.97 -15.70
C ILE A 379 7.08 -9.40 -15.13
N SER A 380 7.58 -10.41 -15.84
CA SER A 380 7.65 -11.78 -15.34
C SER A 380 8.63 -11.89 -14.18
N ILE A 381 9.83 -11.29 -14.30
CA ILE A 381 10.82 -11.27 -13.21
C ILE A 381 10.26 -10.49 -12.00
N LYS A 382 9.66 -9.30 -12.23
CA LYS A 382 8.99 -8.54 -11.16
C LYS A 382 7.92 -9.38 -10.47
N GLY A 383 7.07 -10.02 -11.25
CA GLY A 383 6.01 -10.89 -10.74
C GLY A 383 6.56 -12.03 -9.90
N LEU A 384 7.68 -12.67 -10.30
CA LEU A 384 8.34 -13.73 -9.55
C LEU A 384 8.90 -13.23 -8.22
N ILE A 385 9.57 -12.09 -8.22
CA ILE A 385 10.09 -11.47 -6.99
C ILE A 385 8.93 -11.16 -6.04
N ASP A 386 7.85 -10.55 -6.52
CA ASP A 386 6.66 -10.24 -5.74
C ASP A 386 6.01 -11.52 -5.19
N PHE A 387 5.88 -12.56 -6.00
CA PHE A 387 5.29 -13.84 -5.64
C PHE A 387 6.04 -14.52 -4.47
N ILE A 388 7.37 -14.60 -4.57
CA ILE A 388 8.22 -15.17 -3.52
C ILE A 388 8.15 -14.31 -2.26
N LEU A 389 8.29 -12.99 -2.41
CA LEU A 389 8.31 -12.04 -1.29
C LEU A 389 6.98 -12.05 -0.52
N MET A 390 5.83 -12.01 -1.23
CA MET A 390 4.53 -12.03 -0.60
C MET A 390 4.20 -13.37 0.03
N SER A 391 4.62 -14.50 -0.55
CA SER A 391 4.52 -15.82 0.08
C SER A 391 5.31 -15.88 1.39
N PHE A 392 6.51 -15.29 1.42
CA PHE A 392 7.33 -15.25 2.62
C PHE A 392 6.73 -14.32 3.69
N LEU A 393 6.28 -13.11 3.31
CA LEU A 393 5.60 -12.18 4.22
C LEU A 393 4.31 -12.78 4.77
N GLY A 394 3.51 -13.46 3.94
CA GLY A 394 2.32 -14.20 4.36
C GLY A 394 2.64 -15.25 5.42
N SER A 395 3.75 -15.98 5.26
CA SER A 395 4.22 -16.98 6.23
C SER A 395 4.60 -16.36 7.56
N LEU A 396 5.33 -15.24 7.55
CA LEU A 396 5.68 -14.48 8.77
C LEU A 396 4.43 -13.93 9.45
N LEU A 397 3.50 -13.43 8.68
CA LEU A 397 2.24 -12.89 9.16
C LEU A 397 1.43 -13.97 9.85
N PHE A 398 1.34 -15.16 9.27
CA PHE A 398 0.65 -16.32 9.84
C PHE A 398 1.29 -16.78 11.15
N LEU A 399 2.64 -16.84 11.22
CA LEU A 399 3.37 -17.16 12.45
C LEU A 399 3.13 -16.13 13.56
N ASN A 400 3.16 -14.84 13.23
CA ASN A 400 2.87 -13.78 14.18
C ASN A 400 1.43 -13.85 14.70
N THR A 401 0.47 -14.17 13.83
CA THR A 401 -0.94 -14.31 14.20
C THR A 401 -1.17 -15.51 15.13
N ILE A 402 -0.56 -16.66 14.83
CA ILE A 402 -0.62 -17.84 15.71
C ILE A 402 0.06 -17.55 17.05
N GLY A 403 1.22 -16.89 17.05
CA GLY A 403 1.91 -16.47 18.26
C GLY A 403 1.03 -15.62 19.16
N PHE A 404 0.30 -14.67 18.56
CA PHE A 404 -0.67 -13.84 19.24
C PHE A 404 -1.78 -14.65 19.93
N PHE A 405 -2.41 -15.58 19.21
CA PHE A 405 -3.47 -16.42 19.80
C PHE A 405 -2.95 -17.31 20.92
N ASN A 406 -1.74 -17.83 20.82
CA ASN A 406 -1.12 -18.67 21.85
C ASN A 406 -0.78 -17.87 23.12
N GLU A 407 -0.26 -16.65 22.98
CA GLU A 407 0.04 -15.77 24.12
C GLU A 407 -1.23 -15.33 24.83
N PHE A 408 -2.26 -15.00 24.07
CA PHE A 408 -3.58 -14.66 24.60
C PHE A 408 -4.23 -15.80 25.41
N ASN A 409 -4.08 -17.05 24.95
CA ASN A 409 -4.60 -18.20 25.68
C ASN A 409 -3.79 -18.50 26.97
N ARG A 410 -2.48 -18.24 26.97
CA ARG A 410 -1.62 -18.42 28.18
C ARG A 410 -1.98 -17.41 29.27
N THR A 411 -2.22 -16.15 28.94
CA THR A 411 -2.63 -15.14 29.93
C THR A 411 -4.00 -15.41 30.54
N LYS A 412 -4.84 -16.20 29.88
CA LYS A 412 -6.15 -16.63 30.38
C LYS A 412 -6.09 -17.79 31.39
N LEU A 413 -5.02 -18.60 31.32
CA LEU A 413 -4.81 -19.73 32.23
C LEU A 413 -4.04 -19.32 33.49
N SER A 414 -3.48 -18.10 33.52
CA SER A 414 -2.74 -17.57 34.70
C SER A 414 -3.57 -16.59 35.55
N ASN A 415 -4.78 -16.24 35.13
CA ASN A 415 -5.79 -15.51 35.90
C ASN A 415 -6.98 -16.42 36.24
#